data_5e1f3240d0a446d87a8bf432f6875a2f
#
_entry.id   5e1f3240d0a446d87a8bf432f6875a2f
#
_cell.length_a   1.000
_cell.length_b   1.000
_cell.length_c   1.000
_cell.angle_alpha   90.00
_cell.angle_beta   90.00
_cell.angle_gamma   90.00
#
_symmetry.space_group_name_H-M   'P 1'
#
loop_
_entity.id
_entity.type
_entity.pdbx_description
1 polymer ?
#
loop_
_entity_poly.entity_id
_entity_poly.type
_entity_poly.pdbx_seq_one_letter_code
_entity_poly.pdbx_strand_id
1 'polypeptide(L)'
;MADFWQRSTNVLLILIIAAIIWLVLDATKALIFCSAALLWMVLHHIRHLVILERWLLRSNHTPASIPAGSGAWDDVFAHLSRYVRLHSKSQELLNLALERMRSVTAAMPDGIVLLDKNDRIEWCNQMAEKHLGINLTLDSGQQITYLVRQIPFVEYLTARRYSNPLILKQTRQPSLIISLQLVPYGYNQKLLISRDITRFEKIETMRRDFIANVSHELR
;
A
#
# COMPACT_ATOMS: atom_id res chain seq x y z
N MET A 1 -33.60 -9.18 -19.11
CA MET A 1 -34.88 -9.93 -19.30
C MET A 1 -34.66 -11.35 -19.80
N ALA A 2 -33.73 -11.62 -20.72
CA ALA A 2 -33.43 -12.98 -21.20
C ALA A 2 -33.02 -13.95 -20.07
N ASP A 3 -32.23 -13.52 -19.09
CA ASP A 3 -31.75 -14.36 -17.99
C ASP A 3 -32.84 -14.81 -17.03
N PHE A 4 -33.90 -14.01 -16.85
CA PHE A 4 -35.04 -14.39 -16.04
C PHE A 4 -35.81 -15.55 -16.67
N TRP A 5 -36.02 -15.53 -17.98
CA TRP A 5 -36.67 -16.59 -18.71
C TRP A 5 -35.88 -17.90 -18.69
N GLN A 6 -34.56 -17.83 -18.80
CA GLN A 6 -33.70 -19.02 -18.75
C GLN A 6 -33.65 -19.66 -17.35
N ARG A 7 -33.82 -18.86 -16.31
CA ARG A 7 -33.89 -19.33 -14.91
C ARG A 7 -35.27 -20.00 -14.61
N SER A 8 -36.34 -19.52 -15.22
CA SER A 8 -37.68 -20.06 -15.05
C SER A 8 -37.94 -21.29 -15.91
N THR A 9 -37.15 -21.53 -16.95
CA THR A 9 -37.37 -22.69 -17.87
C THR A 9 -37.29 -24.03 -17.15
N ASN A 10 -36.38 -24.22 -16.21
CA ASN A 10 -36.26 -25.48 -15.45
C ASN A 10 -37.49 -25.72 -14.57
N VAL A 11 -38.03 -24.69 -13.93
CA VAL A 11 -39.24 -24.77 -13.10
C VAL A 11 -40.46 -25.04 -13.97
N LEU A 12 -40.57 -24.33 -15.08
CA LEU A 12 -41.64 -24.53 -16.08
C LEU A 12 -41.63 -25.96 -16.65
N LEU A 13 -40.46 -26.48 -16.96
CA LEU A 13 -40.29 -27.83 -17.49
C LEU A 13 -40.70 -28.90 -16.48
N ILE A 14 -40.36 -28.73 -15.20
CA ILE A 14 -40.81 -29.60 -14.10
C ILE A 14 -42.34 -29.58 -13.97
N LEU A 15 -42.94 -28.39 -14.03
CA LEU A 15 -44.40 -28.24 -13.94
C LEU A 15 -45.13 -28.87 -15.14
N ILE A 16 -44.58 -28.72 -16.36
CA ILE A 16 -45.14 -29.34 -17.56
C ILE A 16 -45.05 -30.87 -17.47
N ILE A 17 -43.93 -31.42 -17.07
CA ILE A 17 -43.72 -32.86 -16.88
C ILE A 17 -44.70 -33.40 -15.80
N ALA A 18 -44.82 -32.66 -14.68
CA ALA A 18 -45.79 -33.04 -13.63
C ALA A 18 -47.22 -33.03 -14.10
N ALA A 19 -47.64 -32.05 -14.94
CA ALA A 19 -48.96 -32.00 -15.52
C ALA A 19 -49.19 -33.17 -16.48
N ILE A 20 -48.23 -33.57 -17.27
CA ILE A 20 -48.32 -34.73 -18.16
C ILE A 20 -48.45 -36.02 -17.34
N ILE A 21 -47.65 -36.18 -16.26
CA ILE A 21 -47.72 -37.34 -15.37
C ILE A 21 -49.11 -37.43 -14.69
N TRP A 22 -49.64 -36.28 -14.27
CA TRP A 22 -50.99 -36.21 -13.67
C TRP A 22 -52.07 -36.66 -14.63
N LEU A 23 -51.97 -36.23 -15.91
CA LEU A 23 -52.98 -36.56 -16.96
C LEU A 23 -52.93 -38.04 -17.37
N VAL A 24 -51.72 -38.67 -17.34
CA VAL A 24 -51.51 -40.01 -17.94
C VAL A 24 -51.52 -41.13 -16.90
N LEU A 25 -50.96 -40.88 -15.66
CA LEU A 25 -50.74 -41.98 -14.72
C LEU A 25 -51.62 -41.94 -13.48
N ASP A 26 -51.53 -40.87 -12.66
CA ASP A 26 -52.33 -40.69 -11.44
C ASP A 26 -51.84 -39.44 -10.66
N ALA A 27 -52.71 -38.80 -9.87
CA ALA A 27 -52.39 -37.63 -9.06
C ALA A 27 -51.32 -37.90 -8.00
N THR A 28 -51.30 -39.08 -7.41
CA THR A 28 -50.31 -39.49 -6.40
C THR A 28 -48.90 -39.57 -6.96
N LYS A 29 -48.74 -40.10 -8.18
CA LYS A 29 -47.41 -40.21 -8.83
C LYS A 29 -46.88 -38.84 -9.26
N ALA A 30 -47.76 -37.94 -9.73
CA ALA A 30 -47.38 -36.56 -10.06
C ALA A 30 -46.89 -35.79 -8.81
N LEU A 31 -47.53 -35.99 -7.66
CA LEU A 31 -47.17 -35.36 -6.41
C LEU A 31 -45.78 -35.86 -5.90
N ILE A 32 -45.54 -37.17 -6.01
CA ILE A 32 -44.23 -37.76 -5.65
C ILE A 32 -43.13 -37.19 -6.56
N PHE A 33 -43.36 -37.08 -7.86
CA PHE A 33 -42.40 -36.49 -8.80
C PHE A 33 -42.09 -35.02 -8.47
N CYS A 34 -43.12 -34.19 -8.23
CA CYS A 34 -42.94 -32.80 -7.84
C CYS A 34 -42.16 -32.66 -6.55
N SER A 35 -42.47 -33.47 -5.53
CA SER A 35 -41.77 -33.42 -4.25
C SER A 35 -40.29 -33.83 -4.39
N ALA A 36 -40.00 -34.88 -5.18
CA ALA A 36 -38.65 -35.31 -5.47
C ALA A 36 -37.85 -34.24 -6.26
N ALA A 37 -38.47 -33.62 -7.27
CA ALA A 37 -37.84 -32.55 -8.06
C ALA A 37 -37.54 -31.29 -7.20
N LEU A 38 -38.51 -30.91 -6.34
CA LEU A 38 -38.29 -29.79 -5.39
C LEU A 38 -37.17 -30.10 -4.40
N LEU A 39 -37.16 -31.31 -3.84
CA LEU A 39 -36.08 -31.73 -2.92
C LEU A 39 -34.71 -31.68 -3.61
N TRP A 40 -34.62 -32.21 -4.83
CA TRP A 40 -33.39 -32.15 -5.61
C TRP A 40 -32.94 -30.70 -5.87
N MET A 41 -33.87 -29.82 -6.22
CA MET A 41 -33.58 -28.37 -6.44
C MET A 41 -33.06 -27.71 -5.16
N VAL A 42 -33.69 -27.96 -4.01
CA VAL A 42 -33.28 -27.42 -2.73
C VAL A 42 -31.85 -27.91 -2.36
N LEU A 43 -31.60 -29.23 -2.49
CA LEU A 43 -30.29 -29.82 -2.21
C LEU A 43 -29.21 -29.24 -3.14
N HIS A 44 -29.54 -29.02 -4.41
CA HIS A 44 -28.65 -28.38 -5.37
C HIS A 44 -28.27 -26.97 -4.93
N HIS A 45 -29.21 -26.14 -4.51
CA HIS A 45 -28.93 -24.80 -4.01
C HIS A 45 -28.12 -24.79 -2.70
N ILE A 46 -28.49 -25.67 -1.75
CA ILE A 46 -27.75 -25.81 -0.49
C ILE A 46 -26.29 -26.19 -0.75
N ARG A 47 -26.05 -27.16 -1.66
CA ARG A 47 -24.70 -27.54 -2.04
C ARG A 47 -23.87 -26.36 -2.53
N HIS A 48 -24.41 -25.51 -3.42
CA HIS A 48 -23.69 -24.34 -3.93
C HIS A 48 -23.48 -23.26 -2.86
N LEU A 49 -24.43 -23.09 -1.94
CA LEU A 49 -24.26 -22.21 -0.78
C LEU A 49 -23.11 -22.67 0.12
N VAL A 50 -23.03 -23.96 0.44
CA VAL A 50 -21.95 -24.52 1.25
C VAL A 50 -20.59 -24.39 0.55
N ILE A 51 -20.55 -24.55 -0.75
CA ILE A 51 -19.34 -24.37 -1.55
C ILE A 51 -18.89 -22.91 -1.49
N LEU A 52 -19.81 -21.96 -1.65
CA LEU A 52 -19.54 -20.53 -1.56
C LEU A 52 -19.05 -20.14 -0.16
N GLU A 53 -19.74 -20.61 0.88
CA GLU A 53 -19.34 -20.39 2.28
C GLU A 53 -17.94 -20.88 2.56
N ARG A 54 -17.63 -22.11 2.19
CA ARG A 54 -16.28 -22.70 2.36
C ARG A 54 -15.22 -21.90 1.59
N TRP A 55 -15.57 -21.37 0.44
CA TRP A 55 -14.65 -20.52 -0.32
C TRP A 55 -14.43 -19.17 0.38
N LEU A 56 -15.48 -18.54 0.91
CA LEU A 56 -15.40 -17.27 1.64
C LEU A 56 -14.59 -17.38 2.95
N LEU A 57 -14.62 -18.53 3.62
CA LEU A 57 -13.87 -18.77 4.84
C LEU A 57 -12.37 -19.05 4.60
N ARG A 58 -11.95 -19.25 3.37
CA ARG A 58 -10.52 -19.39 3.05
C ARG A 58 -9.84 -18.02 3.10
N SER A 59 -8.68 -17.98 3.72
CA SER A 59 -7.88 -16.74 3.82
C SER A 59 -7.26 -16.30 2.49
N ASN A 60 -7.19 -17.19 1.50
CA ASN A 60 -6.51 -16.94 0.22
C ASN A 60 -7.51 -16.95 -0.93
N HIS A 61 -8.02 -15.78 -1.29
CA HIS A 61 -8.98 -15.59 -2.39
C HIS A 61 -8.26 -15.35 -3.72
N THR A 62 -7.80 -16.42 -4.37
CA THR A 62 -7.23 -16.30 -5.71
C THR A 62 -8.34 -16.47 -6.77
N PRO A 63 -8.26 -15.76 -7.91
CA PRO A 63 -9.25 -15.92 -9.00
C PRO A 63 -9.38 -17.38 -9.49
N ALA A 64 -8.30 -18.15 -9.39
CA ALA A 64 -8.26 -19.55 -9.80
C ALA A 64 -8.93 -20.50 -8.79
N SER A 65 -9.15 -20.05 -7.53
CA SER A 65 -9.76 -20.88 -6.49
C SER A 65 -11.28 -20.81 -6.45
N ILE A 66 -11.91 -20.03 -7.34
CA ILE A 66 -13.36 -19.85 -7.39
C ILE A 66 -14.00 -21.12 -7.97
N PRO A 67 -14.98 -21.69 -7.26
CA PRO A 67 -15.66 -22.89 -7.71
C PRO A 67 -16.42 -22.65 -9.04
N ALA A 68 -16.50 -23.69 -9.85
CA ALA A 68 -17.38 -23.68 -11.02
C ALA A 68 -18.83 -23.79 -10.57
N GLY A 69 -19.70 -22.98 -11.16
CA GLY A 69 -21.13 -23.02 -10.95
C GLY A 69 -21.86 -23.92 -11.94
N SER A 70 -23.15 -24.06 -11.75
CA SER A 70 -24.06 -24.65 -12.75
C SER A 70 -25.37 -23.90 -12.76
N GLY A 71 -25.91 -23.61 -13.94
CA GLY A 71 -27.13 -22.83 -14.10
C GLY A 71 -27.02 -21.41 -13.55
N ALA A 72 -27.95 -21.00 -12.69
CA ALA A 72 -27.95 -19.65 -12.10
C ALA A 72 -26.70 -19.33 -11.25
N TRP A 73 -26.04 -20.35 -10.71
CA TRP A 73 -24.82 -20.20 -9.92
C TRP A 73 -23.58 -19.90 -10.76
N ASP A 74 -23.59 -20.26 -12.03
CA ASP A 74 -22.50 -19.96 -12.95
C ASP A 74 -22.32 -18.45 -13.11
N ASP A 75 -23.43 -17.72 -13.30
CA ASP A 75 -23.41 -16.25 -13.37
C ASP A 75 -22.89 -15.62 -12.08
N VAL A 76 -23.31 -16.13 -10.91
CA VAL A 76 -22.87 -15.64 -9.60
C VAL A 76 -21.37 -15.81 -9.44
N PHE A 77 -20.86 -17.00 -9.74
CA PHE A 77 -19.42 -17.29 -9.64
C PHE A 77 -18.61 -16.54 -10.72
N ALA A 78 -19.17 -16.31 -11.91
CA ALA A 78 -18.53 -15.50 -12.94
C ALA A 78 -18.42 -14.03 -12.51
N HIS A 79 -19.46 -13.45 -11.92
CA HIS A 79 -19.41 -12.09 -11.36
C HIS A 79 -18.42 -12.00 -10.20
N LEU A 80 -18.42 -12.97 -9.31
CA LEU A 80 -17.48 -13.06 -8.19
C LEU A 80 -16.03 -13.14 -8.69
N SER A 81 -15.77 -13.96 -9.70
CA SER A 81 -14.46 -14.08 -10.36
C SER A 81 -13.97 -12.74 -10.92
N ARG A 82 -14.86 -12.02 -11.58
CA ARG A 82 -14.56 -10.71 -12.13
C ARG A 82 -14.22 -9.72 -11.03
N TYR A 83 -15.03 -9.68 -9.98
CA TYR A 83 -14.81 -8.79 -8.83
C TYR A 83 -13.47 -9.06 -8.14
N VAL A 84 -13.19 -10.32 -7.79
CA VAL A 84 -11.93 -10.72 -7.15
C VAL A 84 -10.73 -10.38 -8.03
N ARG A 85 -10.83 -10.64 -9.34
CA ARG A 85 -9.74 -10.33 -10.29
C ARG A 85 -9.46 -8.82 -10.37
N LEU A 86 -10.50 -8.00 -10.41
CA LEU A 86 -10.34 -6.54 -10.43
C LEU A 86 -9.73 -6.03 -9.14
N HIS A 87 -10.18 -6.56 -8.00
CA HIS A 87 -9.68 -6.17 -6.69
C HIS A 87 -8.21 -6.59 -6.51
N SER A 88 -7.85 -7.82 -6.85
CA SER A 88 -6.46 -8.32 -6.80
C SER A 88 -5.55 -7.49 -7.69
N LYS A 89 -5.98 -7.15 -8.90
CA LYS A 89 -5.21 -6.30 -9.82
C LYS A 89 -5.00 -4.89 -9.26
N SER A 90 -6.00 -4.31 -8.63
CA SER A 90 -5.88 -2.99 -7.98
C SER A 90 -4.89 -3.02 -6.83
N GLN A 91 -4.95 -4.06 -5.99
CA GLN A 91 -3.98 -4.25 -4.90
C GLN A 91 -2.55 -4.47 -5.40
N GLU A 92 -2.38 -5.26 -6.45
CA GLU A 92 -1.07 -5.46 -7.08
C GLU A 92 -0.48 -4.15 -7.60
N LEU A 93 -1.26 -3.33 -8.31
CA LEU A 93 -0.82 -2.03 -8.79
C LEU A 93 -0.44 -1.08 -7.63
N LEU A 94 -1.21 -1.08 -6.55
CA LEU A 94 -0.89 -0.28 -5.36
C LEU A 94 0.42 -0.75 -4.72
N ASN A 95 0.61 -2.05 -4.55
CA ASN A 95 1.84 -2.61 -4.01
C ASN A 95 3.05 -2.28 -4.89
N LEU A 96 2.93 -2.41 -6.22
CA LEU A 96 3.97 -2.02 -7.16
C LEU A 96 4.29 -0.52 -7.08
N ALA A 97 3.29 0.34 -6.91
CA ALA A 97 3.50 1.78 -6.75
C ALA A 97 4.24 2.10 -5.45
N LEU A 98 3.87 1.45 -4.34
CA LEU A 98 4.55 1.58 -3.04
C LEU A 98 5.99 1.07 -3.10
N GLU A 99 6.24 -0.08 -3.71
CA GLU A 99 7.60 -0.62 -3.91
C GLU A 99 8.46 0.31 -4.76
N ARG A 100 7.89 0.85 -5.83
CA ARG A 100 8.58 1.84 -6.67
C ARG A 100 8.93 3.09 -5.90
N MET A 101 8.01 3.59 -5.09
CA MET A 101 8.24 4.78 -4.26
C MET A 101 9.32 4.53 -3.20
N ARG A 102 9.31 3.37 -2.55
CA ARG A 102 10.37 2.95 -1.62
C ARG A 102 11.74 2.85 -2.31
N SER A 103 11.79 2.24 -3.50
CA SER A 103 13.03 2.10 -4.27
C SER A 103 13.61 3.46 -4.69
N VAL A 104 12.76 4.39 -5.12
CA VAL A 104 13.18 5.75 -5.49
C VAL A 104 13.73 6.49 -4.27
N THR A 105 13.03 6.46 -3.13
CA THR A 105 13.51 7.11 -1.89
C THR A 105 14.78 6.48 -1.33
N ALA A 106 14.96 5.16 -1.49
CA ALA A 106 16.19 4.49 -1.09
C ALA A 106 17.40 4.82 -1.99
N ALA A 107 17.15 5.11 -3.28
CA ALA A 107 18.20 5.48 -4.22
C ALA A 107 18.59 6.97 -4.14
N MET A 108 17.85 7.81 -3.41
CA MET A 108 18.19 9.22 -3.23
C MET A 108 19.47 9.37 -2.41
N PRO A 109 20.45 10.19 -2.87
CA PRO A 109 21.66 10.47 -2.12
C PRO A 109 21.40 11.39 -0.93
N ASP A 110 20.28 12.11 -0.92
CA ASP A 110 19.87 12.99 0.17
C ASP A 110 19.09 12.19 1.22
N GLY A 111 19.35 12.47 2.49
CA GLY A 111 18.54 11.97 3.60
C GLY A 111 17.29 12.79 3.75
N ILE A 112 16.15 12.11 3.93
CA ILE A 112 14.84 12.72 4.08
C ILE A 112 14.22 12.25 5.38
N VAL A 113 13.76 13.19 6.21
CA VAL A 113 12.99 12.92 7.43
C VAL A 113 11.68 13.68 7.38
N LEU A 114 10.57 12.98 7.60
CA LEU A 114 9.25 13.59 7.78
C LEU A 114 9.04 13.84 9.28
N LEU A 115 8.69 15.09 9.60
CA LEU A 115 8.41 15.53 10.95
C LEU A 115 6.95 15.95 11.07
N ASP A 116 6.32 15.58 12.18
CA ASP A 116 4.98 16.04 12.54
C ASP A 116 4.97 17.51 12.99
N LYS A 117 3.80 18.01 13.35
CA LYS A 117 3.61 19.39 13.88
C LYS A 117 4.40 19.68 15.16
N ASN A 118 4.82 18.65 15.90
CA ASN A 118 5.56 18.73 17.16
C ASN A 118 7.06 18.39 16.97
N ASP A 119 7.55 18.37 15.73
CA ASP A 119 8.92 18.00 15.38
C ASP A 119 9.31 16.56 15.75
N ARG A 120 8.32 15.64 15.76
CA ARG A 120 8.55 14.22 15.98
C ARG A 120 8.74 13.51 14.65
N ILE A 121 9.61 12.52 14.66
CA ILE A 121 9.94 11.72 13.48
C ILE A 121 8.74 10.82 13.14
N GLU A 122 8.12 11.04 11.98
CA GLU A 122 7.10 10.15 11.42
C GLU A 122 7.73 9.08 10.52
N TRP A 123 8.72 9.49 9.73
CA TRP A 123 9.38 8.60 8.78
C TRP A 123 10.74 9.16 8.35
N CYS A 124 11.65 8.29 7.95
CA CYS A 124 12.89 8.68 7.30
C CYS A 124 13.35 7.63 6.28
N ASN A 125 14.20 8.05 5.31
CA ASN A 125 14.85 7.14 4.40
C ASN A 125 16.20 6.65 4.96
N GLN A 126 16.77 5.63 4.33
CA GLN A 126 18.04 5.03 4.74
C GLN A 126 19.22 6.02 4.77
N MET A 127 19.22 7.02 3.87
CA MET A 127 20.28 8.04 3.87
C MET A 127 20.17 8.98 5.06
N ALA A 128 18.96 9.34 5.49
CA ALA A 128 18.79 10.12 6.73
C ALA A 128 19.27 9.34 7.97
N GLU A 129 19.01 8.02 8.02
CA GLU A 129 19.56 7.18 9.10
C GLU A 129 21.08 7.25 9.15
N LYS A 130 21.75 7.18 8.00
CA LYS A 130 23.22 7.30 7.91
C LYS A 130 23.73 8.70 8.24
N HIS A 131 23.07 9.74 7.70
CA HIS A 131 23.52 11.12 7.90
C HIS A 131 23.32 11.62 9.34
N LEU A 132 22.18 11.26 9.95
CA LEU A 132 21.79 11.79 11.26
C LEU A 132 21.95 10.78 12.40
N GLY A 133 22.25 9.52 12.08
CA GLY A 133 22.35 8.45 13.05
C GLY A 133 21.02 8.07 13.70
N ILE A 134 19.93 8.25 12.95
CA ILE A 134 18.56 7.88 13.34
C ILE A 134 18.36 6.39 13.10
N ASN A 135 17.54 5.75 13.92
CA ASN A 135 16.99 4.42 13.65
C ASN A 135 15.47 4.50 13.65
N LEU A 136 14.85 4.40 12.48
CA LEU A 136 13.41 4.59 12.34
C LEU A 136 12.58 3.66 13.24
N THR A 137 13.05 2.43 13.48
CA THR A 137 12.33 1.47 14.32
C THR A 137 12.31 1.82 15.80
N LEU A 138 13.37 2.51 16.28
CA LEU A 138 13.54 2.88 17.68
C LEU A 138 13.13 4.34 17.95
N ASP A 139 13.31 5.21 16.97
CA ASP A 139 13.22 6.66 17.14
C ASP A 139 11.93 7.25 16.56
N SER A 140 11.07 6.43 15.95
CA SER A 140 9.75 6.87 15.48
C SER A 140 8.93 7.46 16.62
N GLY A 141 8.34 8.63 16.38
CA GLY A 141 7.57 9.39 17.39
C GLY A 141 8.40 10.18 18.38
N GLN A 142 9.75 10.08 18.38
CA GLN A 142 10.62 10.91 19.20
C GLN A 142 10.86 12.28 18.55
N GLN A 143 11.11 13.29 19.37
CA GLN A 143 11.49 14.61 18.84
C GLN A 143 12.88 14.54 18.21
N ILE A 144 13.03 15.12 17.01
CA ILE A 144 14.29 15.14 16.25
C ILE A 144 15.44 15.76 17.04
N THR A 145 15.14 16.72 17.93
CA THR A 145 16.10 17.41 18.79
C THR A 145 16.75 16.51 19.84
N TYR A 146 16.14 15.38 20.17
CA TYR A 146 16.76 14.39 21.07
C TYR A 146 17.90 13.61 20.40
N LEU A 147 17.86 13.52 19.08
CA LEU A 147 18.85 12.82 18.27
C LEU A 147 19.91 13.78 17.72
N VAL A 148 19.47 14.89 17.16
CA VAL A 148 20.31 15.97 16.65
C VAL A 148 20.38 17.08 17.72
N ARG A 149 21.29 16.92 18.68
CA ARG A 149 21.38 17.79 19.89
C ARG A 149 22.24 19.04 19.69
N GLN A 150 22.71 19.30 18.47
CA GLN A 150 23.57 20.46 18.20
C GLN A 150 22.77 21.75 18.35
N ILE A 151 23.28 22.69 19.12
CA ILE A 151 22.63 23.97 19.41
C ILE A 151 22.19 24.70 18.13
N PRO A 152 23.03 24.80 17.07
CA PRO A 152 22.63 25.47 15.84
C PRO A 152 21.41 24.84 15.17
N PHE A 153 21.23 23.51 15.30
CA PHE A 153 20.06 22.83 14.75
C PHE A 153 18.79 23.14 15.55
N VAL A 154 18.89 23.15 16.87
CA VAL A 154 17.76 23.49 17.75
C VAL A 154 17.30 24.93 17.50
N GLU A 155 18.24 25.87 17.37
CA GLU A 155 17.96 27.27 17.02
C GLU A 155 17.31 27.38 15.65
N TYR A 156 17.85 26.68 14.64
CA TYR A 156 17.33 26.65 13.29
C TYR A 156 15.86 26.14 13.23
N LEU A 157 15.58 25.09 14.00
CA LEU A 157 14.23 24.51 14.09
C LEU A 157 13.26 25.50 14.75
N THR A 158 13.70 26.18 15.81
CA THR A 158 12.89 27.11 16.62
C THR A 158 12.65 28.46 15.91
N ALA A 159 13.64 28.93 15.16
CA ALA A 159 13.58 30.21 14.46
C ALA A 159 12.51 30.25 13.36
N ARG A 160 12.04 29.10 12.88
CA ARG A 160 11.03 28.95 11.81
C ARG A 160 11.37 29.72 10.51
N ARG A 161 12.64 30.04 10.30
CA ARG A 161 13.17 30.70 9.11
C ARG A 161 14.07 29.71 8.37
N TYR A 162 13.52 29.06 7.35
CA TYR A 162 14.18 27.97 6.61
C TYR A 162 14.71 28.41 5.25
N SER A 163 14.93 29.72 5.04
CA SER A 163 15.37 30.27 3.75
C SER A 163 16.77 29.77 3.35
N ASN A 164 17.65 29.58 4.32
CA ASN A 164 19.02 29.10 4.09
C ASN A 164 19.22 27.75 4.74
N PRO A 165 19.96 26.82 4.10
CA PRO A 165 20.32 25.57 4.70
C PRO A 165 21.30 25.78 5.87
N LEU A 166 21.19 24.96 6.89
CA LEU A 166 22.11 24.91 8.01
C LEU A 166 23.22 23.92 7.71
N ILE A 167 24.48 24.35 7.81
CA ILE A 167 25.64 23.48 7.63
C ILE A 167 26.12 22.99 9.01
N LEU A 168 26.18 21.68 9.18
CA LEU A 168 26.65 21.05 10.41
C LEU A 168 27.76 20.05 10.14
N LYS A 169 28.75 20.03 11.05
CA LYS A 169 29.71 18.92 11.13
C LYS A 169 29.11 17.82 12.01
N GLN A 170 29.10 16.59 11.52
CA GLN A 170 28.52 15.46 12.25
C GLN A 170 29.37 15.13 13.49
N THR A 171 28.75 15.06 14.67
CA THR A 171 29.45 14.79 15.92
C THR A 171 30.02 13.37 15.97
N ARG A 172 29.32 12.38 15.43
CA ARG A 172 29.73 10.97 15.40
C ARG A 172 30.76 10.67 14.30
N GLN A 173 30.75 11.45 13.21
CA GLN A 173 31.68 11.36 12.10
C GLN A 173 32.20 12.75 11.75
N PRO A 174 33.24 13.25 12.42
CA PRO A 174 33.74 14.63 12.24
C PRO A 174 34.16 14.97 10.80
N SER A 175 34.45 13.96 10.00
CA SER A 175 34.78 14.13 8.58
C SER A 175 33.55 14.37 7.69
N LEU A 176 32.35 14.13 8.19
CA LEU A 176 31.07 14.31 7.44
C LEU A 176 30.50 15.70 7.71
N ILE A 177 30.36 16.48 6.64
CA ILE A 177 29.72 17.78 6.67
C ILE A 177 28.37 17.66 5.96
N ILE A 178 27.29 17.95 6.68
CA ILE A 178 25.93 17.86 6.16
C ILE A 178 25.28 19.24 6.09
N SER A 179 24.60 19.48 5.00
CA SER A 179 23.67 20.60 4.84
C SER A 179 22.26 20.11 5.21
N LEU A 180 21.61 20.81 6.12
CA LEU A 180 20.26 20.53 6.57
C LEU A 180 19.32 21.63 6.11
N GLN A 181 18.22 21.25 5.47
CA GLN A 181 17.19 22.19 5.06
C GLN A 181 15.82 21.69 5.51
N LEU A 182 15.06 22.58 6.16
CA LEU A 182 13.67 22.34 6.52
C LEU A 182 12.76 22.95 5.45
N VAL A 183 11.81 22.17 4.98
CA VAL A 183 10.79 22.59 4.02
C VAL A 183 9.42 22.33 4.65
N PRO A 184 8.53 23.32 4.76
CA PRO A 184 7.16 23.10 5.19
C PRO A 184 6.45 22.14 4.22
N TYR A 185 5.69 21.20 4.77
CA TYR A 185 4.98 20.19 4.01
C TYR A 185 3.59 19.94 4.63
N GLY A 186 2.58 19.75 3.80
CA GLY A 186 1.24 19.42 4.27
C GLY A 186 0.66 20.42 5.30
N TYR A 187 -0.14 19.91 6.23
CA TYR A 187 -0.71 20.69 7.33
C TYR A 187 0.23 20.69 8.54
N ASN A 188 1.05 21.76 8.68
CA ASN A 188 2.01 21.92 9.79
C ASN A 188 3.07 20.81 9.92
N GLN A 189 3.28 20.00 8.92
CA GLN A 189 4.38 19.03 8.84
C GLN A 189 5.62 19.68 8.24
N LYS A 190 6.77 19.07 8.48
CA LYS A 190 8.05 19.54 7.96
C LYS A 190 8.82 18.40 7.32
N LEU A 191 9.48 18.70 6.23
CA LEU A 191 10.43 17.82 5.57
C LEU A 191 11.85 18.30 5.91
N LEU A 192 12.63 17.50 6.59
CA LEU A 192 14.04 17.76 6.82
C LEU A 192 14.85 17.02 5.76
N ILE A 193 15.59 17.78 4.95
CA ILE A 193 16.48 17.26 3.92
C ILE A 193 17.90 17.36 4.44
N SER A 194 18.66 16.28 4.41
CA SER A 194 20.08 16.24 4.76
C SER A 194 20.92 15.84 3.56
N ARG A 195 21.89 16.66 3.20
CA ARG A 195 22.78 16.43 2.07
C ARG A 195 24.22 16.38 2.52
N ASP A 196 24.98 15.37 2.09
CA ASP A 196 26.43 15.32 2.27
C ASP A 196 27.12 16.33 1.33
N ILE A 197 27.73 17.36 1.91
CA ILE A 197 28.46 18.40 1.20
C ILE A 197 29.98 18.33 1.50
N THR A 198 30.44 17.22 2.06
CA THR A 198 31.85 17.05 2.47
C THR A 198 32.84 17.30 1.34
N ARG A 199 32.53 16.79 0.15
CA ARG A 199 33.37 17.00 -1.05
C ARG A 199 33.42 18.47 -1.45
N PHE A 200 32.27 19.12 -1.46
CA PHE A 200 32.15 20.54 -1.82
C PHE A 200 32.95 21.41 -0.86
N GLU A 201 32.78 21.22 0.44
CA GLU A 201 33.50 21.98 1.48
C GLU A 201 35.03 21.76 1.42
N LYS A 202 35.49 20.54 1.11
CA LYS A 202 36.91 20.27 0.92
C LYS A 202 37.51 21.04 -0.27
N ILE A 203 36.77 21.06 -1.40
CA ILE A 203 37.20 21.79 -2.59
C ILE A 203 37.24 23.30 -2.32
N GLU A 204 36.23 23.85 -1.65
CA GLU A 204 36.20 25.27 -1.31
C GLU A 204 37.31 25.65 -0.31
N THR A 205 37.65 24.78 0.63
CA THR A 205 38.74 24.99 1.54
C THR A 205 40.08 24.99 0.80
N MET A 206 40.35 23.99 -0.03
CA MET A 206 41.58 23.94 -0.84
C MET A 206 41.71 25.16 -1.75
N ARG A 207 40.63 25.62 -2.34
CA ARG A 207 40.62 26.83 -3.19
C ARG A 207 40.99 28.07 -2.38
N ARG A 208 40.43 28.25 -1.18
CA ARG A 208 40.75 29.37 -0.30
C ARG A 208 42.21 29.33 0.14
N ASP A 209 42.70 28.17 0.53
CA ASP A 209 44.08 27.98 0.96
C ASP A 209 45.08 28.27 -0.19
N PHE A 210 44.73 27.79 -1.41
CA PHE A 210 45.55 28.10 -2.58
C PHE A 210 45.63 29.59 -2.86
N ILE A 211 44.51 30.32 -2.84
CA ILE A 211 44.48 31.77 -3.08
C ILE A 211 45.26 32.49 -1.98
N ALA A 212 45.14 32.09 -0.72
CA ALA A 212 45.87 32.67 0.40
C ALA A 212 47.39 32.48 0.26
N ASN A 213 47.84 31.26 -0.10
CA ASN A 213 49.24 30.94 -0.29
C ASN A 213 49.86 31.72 -1.46
N VAL A 214 49.18 31.75 -2.62
CA VAL A 214 49.62 32.52 -3.80
C VAL A 214 49.69 34.00 -3.49
N SER A 215 48.71 34.54 -2.76
CA SER A 215 48.71 35.95 -2.33
C SER A 215 49.86 36.28 -1.36
N HIS A 216 50.29 35.32 -0.55
CA HIS A 216 51.41 35.48 0.37
C HIS A 216 52.77 35.41 -0.33
N GLU A 217 52.92 34.50 -1.35
CA GLU A 217 54.19 34.38 -2.09
C GLU A 217 54.43 35.52 -3.10
N LEU A 218 53.37 36.19 -3.58
CA LEU A 218 53.46 37.32 -4.50
C LEU A 218 53.66 38.70 -3.81
N ARG A 219 53.79 38.69 -2.49
CA ARG A 219 54.02 39.91 -1.69
C ARG A 219 55.46 40.03 -1.24
#